data_5116b588fea6d5e6edf907480ad3f665
#
_entry.id   5116b588fea6d5e6edf907480ad3f665
#
_cell.length_a   1.000
_cell.length_b   1.000
_cell.length_c   1.000
_cell.angle_alpha   90.00
_cell.angle_beta   90.00
_cell.angle_gamma   90.00
#
_symmetry.space_group_name_H-M   'P 1'
#
loop_
_entity.id
_entity.type
_entity.pdbx_description
1 polymer ?
#
loop_
_entity_poly.entity_id
_entity_poly.type
_entity_poly.pdbx_seq_one_letter_code
_entity_poly.pdbx_strand_id
1 'polypeptide(L)'
;MKAEIITIGDEILIGQIVNTNSSWLANQLVNNGIECTKISTVGDNTQSIKNALINIEEDSELIIITGGLGPTNDDITKKVLCEVFEDDLILNNHVLNDITDFFKRKKRSKILDLNKNQALVPSKAKIIRNSMGTAPGI
;
A
#
# COMPACT_ATOMS: atom_id res chain seq x y z
N MET A 1 18.01 -11.34 6.83
CA MET A 1 16.62 -11.09 6.37
C MET A 1 16.67 -10.63 4.93
N LYS A 2 15.89 -11.26 4.08
CA LYS A 2 15.72 -10.90 2.66
C LYS A 2 14.39 -10.22 2.44
N ALA A 3 14.36 -9.20 1.60
CA ALA A 3 13.15 -8.43 1.32
C ALA A 3 12.93 -8.22 -0.17
N GLU A 4 11.66 -8.22 -0.59
CA GLU A 4 11.23 -7.78 -1.91
C GLU A 4 10.35 -6.54 -1.81
N ILE A 5 10.41 -5.69 -2.84
CA ILE A 5 9.57 -4.50 -2.98
C ILE A 5 8.70 -4.66 -4.22
N ILE A 6 7.40 -4.51 -4.05
CA ILE A 6 6.41 -4.51 -5.14
C ILE A 6 5.79 -3.12 -5.21
N THR A 7 5.93 -2.46 -6.35
CA THR A 7 5.30 -1.18 -6.62
C THR A 7 4.12 -1.40 -7.56
N ILE A 8 2.96 -0.86 -7.22
CA ILE A 8 1.73 -0.94 -7.98
C ILE A 8 1.43 0.44 -8.54
N GLY A 9 1.32 0.56 -9.86
CA GLY A 9 1.03 1.83 -10.53
C GLY A 9 1.34 1.77 -12.02
N ASP A 10 0.32 1.96 -12.85
CA ASP A 10 0.46 1.98 -14.30
C ASP A 10 1.37 3.11 -14.77
N GLU A 11 1.32 4.29 -14.11
CA GLU A 11 2.15 5.46 -14.42
C GLU A 11 3.64 5.21 -14.20
N ILE A 12 3.96 4.33 -13.25
CA ILE A 12 5.34 3.92 -12.97
C ILE A 12 5.77 2.84 -13.96
N LEU A 13 4.87 1.89 -14.25
CA LEU A 13 5.12 0.77 -15.16
C LEU A 13 5.45 1.26 -16.57
N ILE A 14 4.72 2.27 -17.08
CA ILE A 14 4.96 2.87 -18.41
C ILE A 14 6.06 3.93 -18.41
N GLY A 15 6.70 4.19 -17.27
CA GLY A 15 7.81 5.16 -17.18
C GLY A 15 7.39 6.63 -17.16
N GLN A 16 6.10 6.94 -16.94
CA GLN A 16 5.60 8.30 -16.85
C GLN A 16 6.10 8.99 -15.57
N ILE A 17 6.25 8.25 -14.49
CA ILE A 17 6.78 8.70 -13.20
C ILE A 17 7.95 7.80 -12.79
N VAL A 18 9.01 8.41 -12.27
CA VAL A 18 10.16 7.66 -11.73
C VAL A 18 9.78 7.02 -10.38
N ASN A 19 10.10 5.74 -10.20
CA ASN A 19 9.86 5.01 -8.96
C ASN A 19 10.85 5.42 -7.85
N THR A 20 10.64 6.58 -7.27
CA THR A 20 11.48 7.10 -6.18
C THR A 20 11.22 6.39 -4.85
N ASN A 21 9.99 5.89 -4.64
CA ASN A 21 9.61 5.19 -3.40
C ASN A 21 10.39 3.89 -3.23
N SER A 22 10.46 3.05 -4.25
CA SER A 22 11.20 1.79 -4.15
C SER A 22 12.70 2.00 -3.98
N SER A 23 13.27 3.00 -4.64
CA SER A 23 14.68 3.38 -4.45
C SER A 23 14.97 3.80 -3.02
N TRP A 24 14.09 4.63 -2.44
CA TRP A 24 14.23 5.05 -1.05
C TRP A 24 14.07 3.87 -0.08
N LEU A 25 13.05 3.03 -0.28
CA LEU A 25 12.80 1.84 0.54
C LEU A 25 13.98 0.87 0.50
N ALA A 26 14.53 0.57 -0.69
CA ALA A 26 15.69 -0.29 -0.83
C ALA A 26 16.90 0.24 -0.06
N ASN A 27 17.17 1.55 -0.15
CA ASN A 27 18.23 2.18 0.64
C ASN A 27 17.98 2.05 2.15
N GLN A 28 16.72 2.24 2.62
CA GLN A 28 16.41 2.07 4.04
C GLN A 28 16.58 0.62 4.49
N LEU A 29 16.20 -0.36 3.69
CA LEU A 29 16.39 -1.77 3.99
C LEU A 29 17.88 -2.09 4.16
N VAL A 30 18.72 -1.71 3.20
CA VAL A 30 20.18 -1.93 3.24
C VAL A 30 20.82 -1.25 4.46
N ASN A 31 20.45 0.00 4.77
CA ASN A 31 20.93 0.73 5.93
C ASN A 31 20.55 0.06 7.27
N ASN A 32 19.52 -0.77 7.28
CA ASN A 32 19.09 -1.55 8.44
C ASN A 32 19.56 -3.02 8.38
N GLY A 33 20.48 -3.37 7.50
CA GLY A 33 21.04 -4.72 7.38
C GLY A 33 20.08 -5.74 6.76
N ILE A 34 19.08 -5.28 6.00
CA ILE A 34 18.13 -6.12 5.28
C ILE A 34 18.52 -6.13 3.80
N GLU A 35 18.72 -7.30 3.24
CA GLU A 35 19.04 -7.48 1.82
C GLU A 35 17.77 -7.27 0.97
N CYS A 36 17.78 -6.29 0.07
CA CYS A 36 16.72 -6.12 -0.92
C CYS A 36 17.07 -6.97 -2.15
N THR A 37 16.40 -8.11 -2.33
CA THR A 37 16.72 -9.07 -3.39
C THR A 37 16.03 -8.74 -4.71
N LYS A 38 14.84 -8.07 -4.64
CA LYS A 38 14.06 -7.81 -5.83
C LYS A 38 13.20 -6.56 -5.69
N ILE A 39 13.13 -5.79 -6.76
CA ILE A 39 12.18 -4.68 -6.92
C ILE A 39 11.39 -4.93 -8.19
N SER A 40 10.07 -5.00 -8.08
CA SER A 40 9.17 -5.17 -9.22
C SER A 40 8.14 -4.03 -9.29
N THR A 41 7.71 -3.70 -10.51
CA THR A 41 6.61 -2.77 -10.76
C THR A 41 5.54 -3.48 -11.55
N VAL A 42 4.29 -3.37 -11.12
CA VAL A 42 3.14 -4.02 -11.75
C VAL A 42 2.00 -3.03 -11.95
N GLY A 43 1.12 -3.33 -12.91
CA GLY A 43 -0.04 -2.51 -13.21
C GLY A 43 -1.14 -2.59 -12.14
N ASP A 44 -2.02 -1.58 -12.14
CA ASP A 44 -3.18 -1.42 -11.24
C ASP A 44 -4.34 -2.36 -11.61
N ASN A 45 -4.06 -3.66 -11.76
CA ASN A 45 -5.10 -4.65 -12.01
C ASN A 45 -4.91 -5.90 -11.14
N THR A 46 -6.03 -6.53 -10.84
CA THR A 46 -6.09 -7.70 -9.93
C THR A 46 -5.11 -8.81 -10.33
N GLN A 47 -5.05 -9.14 -11.63
CA GLN A 47 -4.22 -10.26 -12.09
C GLN A 47 -2.73 -9.96 -11.96
N SER A 48 -2.30 -8.74 -12.30
CA SER A 48 -0.90 -8.31 -12.17
C SER A 48 -0.44 -8.33 -10.71
N ILE A 49 -1.28 -7.84 -9.79
CA ILE A 49 -0.98 -7.84 -8.36
C ILE A 49 -0.92 -9.27 -7.81
N LYS A 50 -1.90 -10.11 -8.14
CA LYS A 50 -1.90 -11.53 -7.73
C LYS A 50 -0.67 -12.28 -8.26
N ASN A 51 -0.32 -12.08 -9.52
CA ASN A 51 0.86 -12.69 -10.10
C ASN A 51 2.14 -12.24 -9.40
N ALA A 52 2.26 -10.96 -9.02
CA ALA A 52 3.41 -10.47 -8.27
C ALA A 52 3.53 -11.17 -6.91
N LEU A 53 2.41 -11.37 -6.20
CA LEU A 53 2.39 -12.06 -4.91
C LEU A 53 2.73 -13.56 -5.03
N ILE A 54 2.28 -14.22 -6.09
CA ILE A 54 2.59 -15.64 -6.33
C ILE A 54 4.07 -15.85 -6.70
N ASN A 55 4.70 -14.84 -7.35
CA ASN A 55 6.09 -14.92 -7.79
C ASN A 55 7.09 -14.34 -6.78
N ILE A 56 6.72 -14.21 -5.51
CA ILE A 56 7.62 -13.90 -4.41
C ILE A 56 8.59 -15.07 -4.23
N GLU A 57 9.88 -14.79 -4.03
CA GLU A 57 10.90 -15.82 -3.78
C GLU A 57 10.65 -16.52 -2.44
N GLU A 58 10.82 -17.84 -2.40
CA GLU A 58 10.51 -18.66 -1.20
C GLU A 58 11.31 -18.25 0.05
N ASP A 59 12.48 -17.65 -0.13
CA ASP A 59 13.36 -17.20 0.94
C ASP A 59 13.19 -15.73 1.30
N SER A 60 12.22 -15.04 0.70
CA SER A 60 11.84 -13.68 1.07
C SER A 60 11.08 -13.65 2.38
N GLU A 61 11.65 -12.98 3.38
CA GLU A 61 11.08 -12.88 4.73
C GLU A 61 10.23 -11.62 4.94
N LEU A 62 10.42 -10.60 4.07
CA LEU A 62 9.72 -9.32 4.12
C LEU A 62 9.31 -8.89 2.73
N ILE A 63 8.03 -8.58 2.57
CA ILE A 63 7.47 -8.03 1.33
C ILE A 63 6.93 -6.64 1.61
N ILE A 64 7.44 -5.64 0.91
CA ILE A 64 6.94 -4.27 1.00
C ILE A 64 6.17 -3.94 -0.27
N ILE A 65 4.88 -3.65 -0.13
CA ILE A 65 4.00 -3.27 -1.23
C ILE A 65 3.68 -1.79 -1.13
N THR A 66 3.84 -1.05 -2.23
CA THR A 66 3.50 0.38 -2.31
C THR A 66 2.68 0.67 -3.56
N GLY A 67 1.71 1.57 -3.43
CA GLY A 67 0.77 1.94 -4.50
C GLY A 67 -0.62 1.33 -4.33
N GLY A 68 -1.61 1.90 -5.04
CA GLY A 68 -2.99 1.43 -5.02
C GLY A 68 -3.70 1.49 -3.67
N LEU A 69 -3.30 2.42 -2.77
CA LEU A 69 -3.87 2.60 -1.42
C LEU A 69 -4.73 3.87 -1.29
N GLY A 70 -4.93 4.60 -2.37
CA GLY A 70 -5.73 5.83 -2.39
C GLY A 70 -7.24 5.58 -2.28
N PRO A 71 -8.05 6.64 -2.46
CA PRO A 71 -9.49 6.57 -2.31
C PRO A 71 -10.24 6.27 -3.61
N THR A 72 -9.55 6.13 -4.75
CA THR A 72 -10.19 5.97 -6.06
C THR A 72 -10.54 4.52 -6.36
N ASN A 73 -11.31 4.28 -7.41
CA ASN A 73 -11.71 2.92 -7.78
C ASN A 73 -10.55 2.07 -8.29
N ASP A 74 -9.49 2.72 -8.76
CA ASP A 74 -8.28 2.07 -9.27
C ASP A 74 -7.33 1.65 -8.11
N ASP A 75 -7.59 2.16 -6.89
CA ASP A 75 -6.86 1.79 -5.69
C ASP A 75 -7.34 0.43 -5.14
N ILE A 76 -6.94 -0.66 -5.78
CA ILE A 76 -7.46 -2.01 -5.51
C ILE A 76 -6.57 -2.87 -4.63
N THR A 77 -5.37 -2.39 -4.25
CA THR A 77 -4.37 -3.19 -3.52
C THR A 77 -4.95 -3.88 -2.29
N LYS A 78 -5.69 -3.16 -1.42
CA LYS A 78 -6.31 -3.76 -0.22
C LYS A 78 -7.31 -4.86 -0.54
N LYS A 79 -8.11 -4.68 -1.60
CA LYS A 79 -9.09 -5.68 -2.03
C LYS A 79 -8.40 -6.96 -2.51
N VAL A 80 -7.35 -6.79 -3.33
CA VAL A 80 -6.60 -7.95 -3.86
C VAL A 80 -5.87 -8.69 -2.74
N LEU A 81 -5.30 -7.96 -1.76
CA LEU A 81 -4.71 -8.59 -0.58
C LEU A 81 -5.74 -9.39 0.21
N CYS A 82 -6.95 -8.84 0.44
CA CYS A 82 -8.02 -9.57 1.10
C CYS A 82 -8.41 -10.85 0.33
N GLU A 83 -8.50 -10.80 -1.00
CA GLU A 83 -8.77 -11.99 -1.80
C GLU A 83 -7.67 -13.05 -1.68
N VAL A 84 -6.39 -12.65 -1.68
CA VAL A 84 -5.25 -13.58 -1.58
C VAL A 84 -5.14 -14.19 -0.20
N PHE A 85 -5.40 -13.42 0.87
CA PHE A 85 -5.27 -13.87 2.26
C PHE A 85 -6.59 -14.34 2.90
N GLU A 86 -7.65 -14.50 2.08
CA GLU A 86 -8.98 -14.91 2.54
C GLU A 86 -9.45 -14.06 3.74
N ASP A 87 -9.44 -12.75 3.54
CA ASP A 87 -9.77 -11.74 4.55
C ASP A 87 -10.84 -10.77 4.04
N ASP A 88 -11.44 -10.00 4.94
CA ASP A 88 -12.46 -9.01 4.65
C ASP A 88 -12.00 -7.60 5.02
N LEU A 89 -12.50 -6.60 4.30
CA LEU A 89 -12.31 -5.20 4.64
C LEU A 89 -13.31 -4.79 5.73
N ILE A 90 -12.78 -4.29 6.85
CA ILE A 90 -13.58 -3.76 7.96
C ILE A 90 -13.28 -2.28 8.20
N LEU A 91 -14.27 -1.54 8.70
CA LEU A 91 -14.08 -0.14 9.08
C LEU A 91 -13.23 -0.04 10.35
N ASN A 92 -12.11 0.69 10.24
CA ASN A 92 -11.26 1.02 11.39
C ASN A 92 -11.51 2.47 11.85
N ASN A 93 -12.12 2.62 13.02
CA ASN A 93 -12.48 3.92 13.56
C ASN A 93 -11.26 4.81 13.88
N HIS A 94 -10.12 4.24 14.24
CA HIS A 94 -8.89 5.01 14.50
C HIS A 94 -8.36 5.63 13.19
N VAL A 95 -8.36 4.85 12.11
CA VAL A 95 -7.99 5.35 10.77
C VAL A 95 -8.98 6.41 10.29
N LEU A 96 -10.28 6.20 10.50
CA LEU A 96 -11.30 7.20 10.15
C LEU A 96 -11.09 8.52 10.89
N ASN A 97 -10.73 8.46 12.17
CA ASN A 97 -10.40 9.65 12.96
C ASN A 97 -9.13 10.34 12.42
N ASP A 98 -8.08 9.59 12.08
CA ASP A 98 -6.86 10.15 11.49
C ASP A 98 -7.15 10.88 10.17
N ILE A 99 -7.95 10.29 9.29
CA ILE A 99 -8.41 10.90 8.05
C ILE A 99 -9.18 12.20 8.35
N THR A 100 -10.11 12.15 9.29
CA THR A 100 -10.91 13.31 9.70
C THR A 100 -10.02 14.46 10.17
N ASP A 101 -9.07 14.17 11.04
CA ASP A 101 -8.15 15.16 11.59
C ASP A 101 -7.16 15.70 10.55
N PHE A 102 -6.75 14.86 9.60
CA PHE A 102 -5.95 15.32 8.45
C PHE A 102 -6.70 16.37 7.63
N PHE A 103 -7.98 16.14 7.29
CA PHE A 103 -8.79 17.09 6.52
C PHE A 103 -9.07 18.37 7.31
N LYS A 104 -9.35 18.30 8.62
CA LYS A 104 -9.50 19.47 9.48
C LYS A 104 -8.24 20.34 9.47
N ARG A 105 -7.04 19.74 9.62
CA ARG A 105 -5.76 20.47 9.58
C ARG A 105 -5.52 21.16 8.23
N LYS A 106 -5.97 20.56 7.13
CA LYS A 106 -5.90 21.12 5.78
C LYS A 106 -6.99 22.15 5.48
N LYS A 107 -7.82 22.54 6.47
CA LYS A 107 -8.96 23.47 6.32
C LYS A 107 -9.95 23.04 5.22
N ARG A 108 -10.06 21.74 4.95
CA ARG A 108 -11.05 21.17 4.03
C ARG A 108 -12.24 20.68 4.85
N SER A 109 -13.39 21.35 4.72
CA SER A 109 -14.57 21.11 5.56
C SER A 109 -15.36 19.83 5.21
N LYS A 110 -15.12 19.20 4.07
CA LYS A 110 -15.85 18.00 3.63
C LYS A 110 -14.91 16.85 3.36
N ILE A 111 -15.06 15.79 4.14
CA ILE A 111 -14.53 14.48 3.80
C ILE A 111 -15.49 13.88 2.79
N LEU A 112 -15.00 13.52 1.61
CA LEU A 112 -15.78 12.79 0.63
C LEU A 112 -15.95 11.34 1.11
N ASP A 113 -17.06 10.69 0.73
CA ASP A 113 -17.28 9.27 1.08
C ASP A 113 -16.17 8.37 0.55
N LEU A 114 -15.59 8.70 -0.60
CA LEU A 114 -14.39 8.06 -1.14
C LEU A 114 -13.22 8.04 -0.14
N ASN A 115 -13.01 9.12 0.60
CA ASN A 115 -11.94 9.17 1.59
C ASN A 115 -12.24 8.31 2.82
N LYS A 116 -13.52 8.13 3.17
CA LYS A 116 -13.94 7.21 4.25
C LYS A 116 -13.61 5.76 3.89
N ASN A 117 -13.67 5.39 2.61
CA ASN A 117 -13.29 4.05 2.15
C ASN A 117 -11.81 3.73 2.42
N GLN A 118 -10.96 4.73 2.59
CA GLN A 118 -9.57 4.51 3.01
C GLN A 118 -9.47 3.98 4.44
N ALA A 119 -10.50 4.18 5.28
CA ALA A 119 -10.59 3.60 6.62
C ALA A 119 -11.04 2.13 6.63
N LEU A 120 -11.42 1.57 5.47
CA LEU A 120 -11.60 0.13 5.30
C LEU A 120 -10.23 -0.53 5.22
N VAL A 121 -9.95 -1.45 6.11
CA VAL A 121 -8.66 -2.16 6.21
C VAL A 121 -8.89 -3.66 6.36
N PRO A 122 -7.95 -4.52 5.94
CA PRO A 122 -8.07 -5.95 6.15
C PRO A 122 -8.21 -6.30 7.63
N SER A 123 -9.12 -7.20 7.98
CA SER A 123 -9.49 -7.50 9.37
C SER A 123 -8.35 -8.14 10.17
N LYS A 124 -7.48 -8.88 9.50
CA LYS A 124 -6.32 -9.57 10.08
C LYS A 124 -5.06 -8.68 10.15
N ALA A 125 -5.09 -7.48 9.52
CA ALA A 125 -3.92 -6.64 9.40
C ALA A 125 -3.61 -5.85 10.68
N LYS A 126 -2.32 -5.67 10.95
CA LYS A 126 -1.84 -4.70 11.92
C LYS A 126 -1.69 -3.33 11.25
N ILE A 127 -2.45 -2.37 11.72
CA ILE A 127 -2.48 -1.04 11.12
C ILE A 127 -1.30 -0.19 11.58
N ILE A 128 -0.59 0.39 10.61
CA ILE A 128 0.43 1.42 10.82
C ILE A 128 -0.21 2.77 10.53
N ARG A 129 -0.40 3.57 11.58
CA ARG A 129 -1.09 4.87 11.47
C ARG A 129 -0.26 5.86 10.66
N ASN A 130 -0.94 6.65 9.81
CA ASN A 130 -0.31 7.68 8.98
C ASN A 130 -0.79 9.07 9.41
N SER A 131 0.09 9.84 10.05
CA SER A 131 -0.20 11.22 10.46
C SER A 131 0.01 12.24 9.33
N MET A 132 0.68 11.86 8.24
CA MET A 132 1.07 12.74 7.14
C MET A 132 0.14 12.64 5.93
N GLY A 133 -0.74 11.65 5.89
CA GLY A 133 -1.65 11.38 4.78
C GLY A 133 -2.92 10.67 5.21
N THR A 134 -3.72 10.23 4.24
CA THR A 134 -5.02 9.58 4.47
C THR A 134 -4.96 8.05 4.36
N ALA A 135 -3.97 7.49 3.66
CA ALA A 135 -3.81 6.05 3.53
C ALA A 135 -2.96 5.51 4.70
N PRO A 136 -3.47 4.59 5.51
CA PRO A 136 -2.67 3.91 6.53
C PRO A 136 -1.73 2.88 5.88
N GLY A 137 -0.69 2.48 6.59
CA GLY A 137 0.00 1.22 6.31
C GLY A 137 -0.77 0.04 6.89
N ILE A 138 -0.65 -1.11 6.28
CA ILE A 138 -1.33 -2.35 6.64
C ILE A 138 -0.35 -3.52 6.62
#